data_6c7ea8dc2c34b25688d351d3c84094ca
#
_entry.id   6c7ea8dc2c34b25688d351d3c84094ca
#
_cell.length_a   1.000
_cell.length_b   1.000
_cell.length_c   1.000
_cell.angle_alpha   90.00
_cell.angle_beta   90.00
_cell.angle_gamma   90.00
#
_symmetry.space_group_name_H-M   'P 1'
#
loop_
_entity.id
_entity.type
_entity.pdbx_description
1 polymer ?
#
loop_
_entity_poly.entity_id
_entity_poly.type
_entity_poly.pdbx_seq_one_letter_code
_entity_poly.pdbx_strand_id
1 'polypeptide(L)'
;AEVRDKLKSCIIKFSPDSELLYNTMDVWTRDYMPIQLTEDVFLGYTYKPDYLEDYPECITNWQLHNVHTQKQLASNERFNFKVVQIPIILDGGNVVKAIVGGKPCFIMCDKVLEENNVCYEDFDNWWKQWWKDNFDGTEMEYVLLPWEGSEDNPIGHADGMVRFIEDGRVLF
;
A
#
# COMPACT_ATOMS: atom_id res chain seq x y z
N ALA A 1 8.86 26.15 -1.61
CA ALA A 1 7.82 26.75 -2.47
C ALA A 1 8.25 26.67 -3.94
N GLU A 2 9.39 27.21 -4.34
CA GLU A 2 9.81 27.33 -5.76
C GLU A 2 9.88 25.97 -6.51
N VAL A 3 10.48 24.93 -5.91
CA VAL A 3 10.59 23.60 -6.54
C VAL A 3 9.21 22.98 -6.74
N ARG A 4 8.34 23.09 -5.74
CA ARG A 4 6.97 22.59 -5.82
C ARG A 4 6.16 23.27 -6.92
N ASP A 5 6.30 24.58 -7.07
CA ASP A 5 5.57 25.35 -8.07
C ASP A 5 6.06 25.05 -9.50
N LYS A 6 7.37 24.81 -9.66
CA LYS A 6 7.94 24.32 -10.93
C LYS A 6 7.43 22.93 -11.28
N LEU A 7 7.44 21.98 -10.33
CA LEU A 7 6.91 20.63 -10.53
C LEU A 7 5.42 20.68 -10.90
N LYS A 8 4.63 21.46 -10.17
CA LYS A 8 3.20 21.66 -10.47
C LYS A 8 2.98 22.13 -11.89
N SER A 9 3.73 23.15 -12.32
CA SER A 9 3.63 23.70 -13.67
C SER A 9 4.01 22.68 -14.74
N CYS A 10 5.02 21.84 -14.50
CA CYS A 10 5.40 20.77 -15.40
C CYS A 10 4.32 19.67 -15.47
N ILE A 11 3.83 19.21 -14.31
CA ILE A 11 2.81 18.14 -14.26
C ILE A 11 1.54 18.59 -14.99
N ILE A 12 1.02 19.77 -14.70
CA ILE A 12 -0.20 20.29 -15.35
C ILE A 12 -0.03 20.44 -16.86
N LYS A 13 1.18 20.78 -17.32
CA LYS A 13 1.47 20.91 -18.75
C LYS A 13 1.34 19.56 -19.49
N PHE A 14 1.77 18.46 -18.89
CA PHE A 14 1.79 17.13 -19.52
C PHE A 14 0.60 16.26 -19.13
N SER A 15 -0.01 16.53 -17.99
CA SER A 15 -1.19 15.83 -17.48
C SER A 15 -2.13 16.85 -16.82
N PRO A 16 -2.96 17.55 -17.61
CA PRO A 16 -3.84 18.61 -17.11
C PRO A 16 -4.88 18.11 -16.10
N ASP A 17 -5.10 16.80 -16.09
CA ASP A 17 -6.02 16.14 -15.17
C ASP A 17 -5.38 15.71 -13.85
N SER A 18 -4.07 15.97 -13.70
CA SER A 18 -3.36 15.68 -12.44
C SER A 18 -3.77 16.64 -11.32
N GLU A 19 -3.86 16.10 -10.13
CA GLU A 19 -4.13 16.85 -8.92
C GLU A 19 -3.01 16.68 -7.89
N LEU A 20 -2.78 17.74 -7.10
CA LEU A 20 -1.79 17.71 -6.04
C LEU A 20 -2.47 17.39 -4.71
N LEU A 21 -2.00 16.34 -4.07
CA LEU A 21 -2.31 16.09 -2.67
C LEU A 21 -1.47 17.02 -1.78
N TYR A 22 -2.16 17.67 -0.85
CA TYR A 22 -1.52 18.58 0.10
C TYR A 22 -1.22 17.87 1.42
N ASN A 23 -0.23 18.39 2.14
CA ASN A 23 0.16 17.89 3.46
C ASN A 23 0.66 16.44 3.47
N THR A 24 1.23 15.97 2.37
CA THR A 24 2.03 14.74 2.39
C THR A 24 3.38 15.04 3.04
N MET A 25 3.79 14.26 4.03
CA MET A 25 5.02 14.53 4.80
C MET A 25 6.17 13.61 4.44
N ASP A 26 5.91 12.58 3.63
CA ASP A 26 6.91 11.63 3.21
C ASP A 26 7.16 11.66 1.69
N VAL A 27 8.36 11.24 1.30
CA VAL A 27 8.76 11.05 -0.09
C VAL A 27 8.38 9.67 -0.62
N TRP A 28 8.14 8.70 0.28
CA TRP A 28 7.84 7.32 -0.05
C TRP A 28 6.35 7.11 -0.37
N THR A 29 5.90 7.75 -1.44
CA THR A 29 4.48 7.72 -1.84
C THR A 29 3.95 6.31 -2.05
N ARG A 30 4.80 5.39 -2.46
CA ARG A 30 4.47 3.98 -2.64
C ARG A 30 4.02 3.32 -1.34
N ASP A 31 4.61 3.71 -0.22
CA ASP A 31 4.43 3.03 1.05
C ASP A 31 3.20 3.49 1.82
N TYR A 32 2.81 4.75 1.69
CA TYR A 32 1.65 5.29 2.40
C TYR A 32 0.39 5.51 1.54
N MET A 33 0.51 5.47 0.22
CA MET A 33 -0.65 5.64 -0.65
C MET A 33 -1.49 4.35 -0.69
N PRO A 34 -2.81 4.45 -0.73
CA PRO A 34 -3.66 3.27 -0.81
C PRO A 34 -3.41 2.50 -2.11
N ILE A 35 -3.57 1.18 -2.03
CA ILE A 35 -3.33 0.27 -3.15
C ILE A 35 -4.55 0.28 -4.06
N GLN A 36 -4.38 0.63 -5.32
CA GLN A 36 -5.46 0.58 -6.30
C GLN A 36 -5.84 -0.88 -6.60
N LEU A 37 -7.10 -1.23 -6.39
CA LEU A 37 -7.66 -2.55 -6.70
C LEU A 37 -8.32 -2.57 -8.09
N THR A 38 -9.18 -1.60 -8.34
CA THR A 38 -9.88 -1.39 -9.63
C THR A 38 -9.69 0.06 -10.08
N GLU A 39 -10.37 0.48 -11.13
CA GLU A 39 -10.31 1.85 -11.64
C GLU A 39 -10.69 2.89 -10.56
N ASP A 40 -11.65 2.57 -9.70
CA ASP A 40 -12.27 3.47 -8.74
C ASP A 40 -12.17 3.00 -7.27
N VAL A 41 -11.67 1.78 -7.02
CA VAL A 41 -11.58 1.20 -5.68
C VAL A 41 -10.13 1.06 -5.24
N PHE A 42 -9.86 1.55 -4.03
CA PHE A 42 -8.55 1.53 -3.39
C PHE A 42 -8.62 0.84 -2.02
N LEU A 43 -7.56 0.12 -1.68
CA LEU A 43 -7.36 -0.48 -0.38
C LEU A 43 -6.52 0.45 0.48
N GLY A 44 -7.09 0.99 1.54
CA GLY A 44 -6.38 1.73 2.57
C GLY A 44 -5.89 0.79 3.67
N TYR A 45 -4.79 1.13 4.32
CA TYR A 45 -4.18 0.37 5.41
C TYR A 45 -3.49 1.32 6.40
N THR A 46 -2.93 0.80 7.48
CA THR A 46 -2.13 1.58 8.41
C THR A 46 -0.67 1.52 8.01
N TYR A 47 -0.11 2.64 7.57
CA TYR A 47 1.33 2.78 7.35
C TYR A 47 2.02 3.14 8.64
N LYS A 48 2.98 2.33 9.08
CA LYS A 48 3.74 2.54 10.32
C LYS A 48 5.22 2.16 10.09
N PRO A 49 6.00 3.04 9.47
CA PRO A 49 7.37 2.73 9.10
C PRO A 49 8.29 2.60 10.34
N ASP A 50 9.11 1.55 10.36
CA ASP A 50 10.00 1.20 11.48
C ASP A 50 10.99 2.31 11.82
N TYR A 51 11.53 2.99 10.80
CA TYR A 51 12.52 4.06 10.98
C TYR A 51 12.00 5.28 11.75
N LEU A 52 10.70 5.36 11.99
CA LEU A 52 10.09 6.42 12.81
C LEU A 52 9.95 6.02 14.28
N GLU A 53 10.20 4.78 14.65
CA GLU A 53 10.11 4.34 16.04
C GLU A 53 11.08 5.12 16.97
N ASP A 54 12.23 5.54 16.43
CA ASP A 54 13.19 6.40 17.13
C ASP A 54 12.75 7.87 17.24
N TYR A 55 11.65 8.25 16.58
CA TYR A 55 11.13 9.62 16.53
C TYR A 55 9.65 9.67 16.93
N PRO A 56 9.32 9.45 18.21
CA PRO A 56 7.94 9.34 18.68
C PRO A 56 7.09 10.59 18.42
N GLU A 57 7.70 11.77 18.32
CA GLU A 57 7.02 13.00 17.92
C GLU A 57 6.53 12.98 16.47
N CYS A 58 7.15 12.14 15.61
CA CYS A 58 6.73 11.96 14.23
C CYS A 58 5.56 10.99 14.11
N ILE A 59 5.50 9.95 14.96
CA ILE A 59 4.50 8.87 14.87
C ILE A 59 3.08 9.40 14.90
N THR A 60 2.76 10.31 15.82
CA THR A 60 1.41 10.88 15.94
C THR A 60 1.01 11.65 14.68
N ASN A 61 1.94 12.39 14.09
CA ASN A 61 1.71 13.13 12.86
C ASN A 61 1.52 12.18 11.67
N TRP A 62 2.24 11.05 11.63
CA TRP A 62 2.16 10.06 10.58
C TRP A 62 0.84 9.31 10.53
N GLN A 63 0.33 8.87 11.68
CA GLN A 63 -0.98 8.23 11.75
C GLN A 63 -2.09 9.16 11.25
N LEU A 64 -2.02 10.44 11.62
CA LEU A 64 -2.92 11.47 11.10
C LEU A 64 -2.78 11.65 9.60
N HIS A 65 -1.56 11.53 9.09
CA HIS A 65 -1.22 11.72 7.68
C HIS A 65 -1.80 10.66 6.76
N ASN A 66 -1.64 9.39 7.11
CA ASN A 66 -2.20 8.28 6.36
C ASN A 66 -3.71 8.41 6.23
N VAL A 67 -4.37 8.64 7.35
CA VAL A 67 -5.81 8.90 7.40
C VAL A 67 -6.19 10.12 6.55
N HIS A 68 -5.35 11.16 6.57
CA HIS A 68 -5.62 12.39 5.81
C HIS A 68 -5.48 12.19 4.31
N THR A 69 -4.42 11.51 3.84
CA THR A 69 -4.22 11.20 2.41
C THR A 69 -5.34 10.32 1.87
N GLN A 70 -5.71 9.28 2.60
CA GLN A 70 -6.80 8.39 2.23
C GLN A 70 -8.15 9.12 2.19
N LYS A 71 -8.41 10.01 3.16
CA LYS A 71 -9.61 10.86 3.17
C LYS A 71 -9.64 11.86 2.03
N GLN A 72 -8.49 12.46 1.67
CA GLN A 72 -8.42 13.36 0.50
C GLN A 72 -8.79 12.63 -0.79
N LEU A 73 -8.31 11.40 -0.97
CA LEU A 73 -8.68 10.59 -2.12
C LEU A 73 -10.15 10.22 -2.13
N ALA A 74 -10.68 9.76 -0.99
CA ALA A 74 -12.09 9.36 -0.86
C ALA A 74 -13.06 10.55 -0.99
N SER A 75 -12.64 11.76 -0.62
CA SER A 75 -13.46 12.98 -0.71
C SER A 75 -13.29 13.74 -2.02
N ASN A 76 -12.48 13.25 -2.94
CA ASN A 76 -12.25 13.90 -4.21
C ASN A 76 -13.42 13.67 -5.17
N GLU A 77 -14.32 14.64 -5.24
CA GLU A 77 -15.53 14.56 -6.09
C GLU A 77 -15.23 14.38 -7.59
N ARG A 78 -14.04 14.76 -8.03
CA ARG A 78 -13.62 14.63 -9.43
C ARG A 78 -13.39 13.17 -9.83
N PHE A 79 -12.83 12.36 -8.93
CA PHE A 79 -12.43 10.99 -9.23
C PHE A 79 -13.37 9.94 -8.68
N ASN A 80 -14.23 10.31 -7.75
CA ASN A 80 -15.22 9.41 -7.09
C ASN A 80 -14.61 8.10 -6.57
N PHE A 81 -13.42 8.18 -5.98
CA PHE A 81 -12.70 7.01 -5.48
C PHE A 81 -13.32 6.47 -4.20
N LYS A 82 -13.47 5.15 -4.13
CA LYS A 82 -13.85 4.43 -2.92
C LYS A 82 -12.59 3.87 -2.25
N VAL A 83 -12.32 4.27 -1.02
CA VAL A 83 -11.24 3.70 -0.20
C VAL A 83 -11.84 2.74 0.82
N VAL A 84 -11.51 1.45 0.73
CA VAL A 84 -11.90 0.42 1.69
C VAL A 84 -10.72 0.18 2.63
N GLN A 85 -10.93 0.36 3.92
CA GLN A 85 -9.87 0.27 4.92
C GLN A 85 -9.69 -1.17 5.41
N ILE A 86 -8.51 -1.76 5.18
CA ILE A 86 -8.10 -3.02 5.79
C ILE A 86 -7.39 -2.74 7.12
N PRO A 87 -7.76 -3.40 8.24
CA PRO A 87 -7.21 -3.09 9.55
C PRO A 87 -5.89 -3.82 9.83
N ILE A 88 -4.88 -3.60 8.97
CA ILE A 88 -3.51 -4.11 9.15
C ILE A 88 -2.49 -2.99 9.04
N ILE A 89 -1.33 -3.23 9.64
CA ILE A 89 -0.10 -2.47 9.38
C ILE A 89 0.51 -3.04 8.11
N LEU A 90 0.81 -2.19 7.17
CA LEU A 90 1.35 -2.59 5.88
C LEU A 90 2.10 -1.42 5.24
N ASP A 91 3.16 -1.72 4.53
CA ASP A 91 3.83 -0.80 3.62
C ASP A 91 3.38 -1.10 2.19
N GLY A 92 3.01 -0.09 1.43
CA GLY A 92 2.58 -0.29 0.05
C GLY A 92 3.67 -0.87 -0.85
N GLY A 93 4.95 -0.64 -0.54
CA GLY A 93 6.11 -1.28 -1.17
C GLY A 93 6.16 -2.79 -0.90
N ASN A 94 5.60 -3.23 0.22
CA ASN A 94 5.47 -4.66 0.52
C ASN A 94 4.30 -5.34 -0.22
N VAL A 95 3.71 -4.71 -1.24
CA VAL A 95 2.62 -5.32 -2.01
C VAL A 95 2.89 -5.24 -3.49
N VAL A 96 3.04 -6.39 -4.13
CA VAL A 96 3.03 -6.52 -5.59
C VAL A 96 1.72 -7.17 -6.02
N LYS A 97 0.92 -6.45 -6.79
CA LYS A 97 -0.32 -7.01 -7.36
C LYS A 97 0.02 -7.98 -8.47
N ALA A 98 -0.62 -9.12 -8.48
CA ALA A 98 -0.44 -10.17 -9.46
C ALA A 98 -1.78 -10.82 -9.84
N ILE A 99 -1.74 -11.64 -10.88
CA ILE A 99 -2.81 -12.57 -11.25
C ILE A 99 -2.20 -13.95 -11.27
N VAL A 100 -2.79 -14.90 -10.56
CA VAL A 100 -2.34 -16.28 -10.49
C VAL A 100 -3.51 -17.20 -10.78
N GLY A 101 -3.43 -17.95 -11.88
CA GLY A 101 -4.52 -18.81 -12.33
C GLY A 101 -5.82 -18.04 -12.61
N GLY A 102 -5.72 -16.81 -13.11
CA GLY A 102 -6.87 -15.93 -13.37
C GLY A 102 -7.46 -15.25 -12.12
N LYS A 103 -6.91 -15.48 -10.93
CA LYS A 103 -7.36 -14.87 -9.68
C LYS A 103 -6.45 -13.71 -9.25
N PRO A 104 -7.00 -12.62 -8.69
CA PRO A 104 -6.19 -11.55 -8.13
C PRO A 104 -5.39 -12.07 -6.93
N CYS A 105 -4.13 -11.66 -6.86
CA CYS A 105 -3.18 -12.10 -5.85
C CYS A 105 -2.30 -10.96 -5.38
N PHE A 106 -2.00 -10.92 -4.08
CA PHE A 106 -0.97 -10.06 -3.52
C PHE A 106 0.28 -10.89 -3.23
N ILE A 107 1.44 -10.44 -3.73
CA ILE A 107 2.73 -10.97 -3.33
C ILE A 107 3.29 -9.99 -2.29
N MET A 108 3.58 -10.49 -1.10
CA MET A 108 4.07 -9.72 0.05
C MET A 108 5.26 -10.43 0.69
N CYS A 109 6.10 -9.73 1.43
CA CYS A 109 7.02 -10.35 2.38
C CYS A 109 6.29 -10.76 3.65
N ASP A 110 6.73 -11.83 4.28
CA ASP A 110 6.20 -12.32 5.56
C ASP A 110 6.47 -11.38 6.76
N LYS A 111 7.26 -10.33 6.57
CA LYS A 111 7.38 -9.20 7.50
C LYS A 111 6.01 -8.67 7.96
N VAL A 112 5.00 -8.72 7.10
CA VAL A 112 3.62 -8.31 7.44
C VAL A 112 3.06 -9.08 8.64
N LEU A 113 3.48 -10.32 8.88
CA LEU A 113 3.07 -11.12 10.04
C LEU A 113 3.68 -10.56 11.33
N GLU A 114 4.97 -10.22 11.29
CA GLU A 114 5.68 -9.63 12.42
C GLU A 114 5.12 -8.27 12.78
N GLU A 115 4.94 -7.38 11.82
CA GLU A 115 4.39 -6.03 12.02
C GLU A 115 2.99 -6.04 12.65
N ASN A 116 2.20 -7.05 12.35
CA ASN A 116 0.85 -7.22 12.91
C ASN A 116 0.81 -8.15 14.13
N ASN A 117 1.95 -8.69 14.55
CA ASN A 117 2.08 -9.63 15.68
C ASN A 117 1.10 -10.82 15.58
N VAL A 118 1.03 -11.43 14.40
CA VAL A 118 0.15 -12.57 14.11
C VAL A 118 0.93 -13.74 13.54
N CYS A 119 0.47 -14.97 13.80
CA CYS A 119 1.01 -16.13 13.12
C CYS A 119 0.36 -16.32 11.74
N TYR A 120 0.99 -17.14 10.90
CA TYR A 120 0.50 -17.40 9.54
C TYR A 120 -0.96 -17.93 9.52
N GLU A 121 -1.30 -18.87 10.40
CA GLU A 121 -2.64 -19.48 10.43
C GLU A 121 -3.73 -18.46 10.78
N ASP A 122 -3.48 -17.60 11.76
CA ASP A 122 -4.41 -16.56 12.17
C ASP A 122 -4.56 -15.51 11.08
N PHE A 123 -3.45 -15.11 10.42
CA PHE A 123 -3.46 -14.19 9.31
C PHE A 123 -4.24 -14.75 8.12
N ASP A 124 -4.03 -16.01 7.73
CA ASP A 124 -4.70 -16.67 6.62
C ASP A 124 -6.22 -16.74 6.83
N ASN A 125 -6.65 -17.15 8.02
CA ASN A 125 -8.07 -17.21 8.36
C ASN A 125 -8.72 -15.82 8.35
N TRP A 126 -8.06 -14.84 8.95
CA TRP A 126 -8.53 -13.47 8.99
C TRP A 126 -8.57 -12.86 7.59
N TRP A 127 -7.53 -13.01 6.77
CA TRP A 127 -7.42 -12.51 5.40
C TRP A 127 -8.60 -12.97 4.54
N LYS A 128 -8.83 -14.28 4.49
CA LYS A 128 -9.93 -14.88 3.72
C LYS A 128 -11.30 -14.35 4.15
N GLN A 129 -11.52 -14.27 5.46
CA GLN A 129 -12.79 -13.80 6.00
C GLN A 129 -12.99 -12.30 5.69
N TRP A 130 -11.95 -11.48 5.88
CA TRP A 130 -12.03 -10.04 5.65
C TRP A 130 -12.37 -9.71 4.18
N TRP A 131 -11.71 -10.36 3.22
CA TRP A 131 -12.01 -10.15 1.80
C TRP A 131 -13.43 -10.57 1.43
N LYS A 132 -13.87 -11.72 1.93
CA LYS A 132 -15.24 -12.21 1.73
C LYS A 132 -16.30 -11.24 2.25
N ASP A 133 -16.06 -10.63 3.40
CA ASP A 133 -17.02 -9.74 4.05
C ASP A 133 -17.09 -8.33 3.41
N ASN A 134 -15.99 -7.89 2.76
CA ASN A 134 -15.88 -6.54 2.23
C ASN A 134 -15.98 -6.43 0.71
N PHE A 135 -15.90 -7.54 -0.03
CA PHE A 135 -15.88 -7.57 -1.49
C PHE A 135 -16.78 -8.65 -2.10
N ASP A 136 -18.04 -8.74 -1.65
CA ASP A 136 -19.11 -9.60 -2.20
C ASP A 136 -18.66 -11.06 -2.45
N GLY A 137 -17.89 -11.62 -1.52
CA GLY A 137 -17.40 -12.99 -1.61
C GLY A 137 -16.19 -13.17 -2.55
N THR A 138 -15.58 -12.07 -3.02
CA THR A 138 -14.34 -12.12 -3.78
C THR A 138 -13.21 -12.66 -2.90
N GLU A 139 -12.51 -13.68 -3.40
CA GLU A 139 -11.30 -14.18 -2.77
C GLU A 139 -10.10 -13.43 -3.34
N MET A 140 -9.31 -12.82 -2.46
CA MET A 140 -8.00 -12.28 -2.81
C MET A 140 -6.96 -13.28 -2.32
N GLU A 141 -6.28 -13.91 -3.26
CA GLU A 141 -5.16 -14.81 -2.94
C GLU A 141 -3.95 -14.00 -2.47
N TYR A 142 -3.03 -14.64 -1.74
CA TYR A 142 -1.75 -14.04 -1.42
C TYR A 142 -0.62 -15.06 -1.40
N VAL A 143 0.60 -14.57 -1.61
CA VAL A 143 1.85 -15.31 -1.48
C VAL A 143 2.75 -14.52 -0.54
N LEU A 144 3.30 -15.18 0.47
CA LEU A 144 4.32 -14.60 1.34
C LEU A 144 5.71 -15.04 0.89
N LEU A 145 6.57 -14.07 0.61
CA LEU A 145 7.98 -14.28 0.35
C LEU A 145 8.73 -14.24 1.69
N PRO A 146 9.65 -15.16 1.94
CA PRO A 146 10.41 -15.17 3.17
C PRO A 146 11.29 -13.91 3.27
N TRP A 147 11.28 -13.27 4.44
CA TRP A 147 12.13 -12.15 4.77
C TRP A 147 13.06 -12.54 5.93
N GLU A 148 14.35 -12.54 5.67
CA GLU A 148 15.35 -12.96 6.66
C GLU A 148 15.87 -11.82 7.53
N GLY A 149 15.38 -10.58 7.34
CA GLY A 149 15.83 -9.43 8.12
C GLY A 149 17.33 -9.15 7.98
N SER A 150 17.90 -9.41 6.79
CA SER A 150 19.33 -9.25 6.54
C SER A 150 19.72 -7.79 6.35
N GLU A 151 21.03 -7.49 6.54
CA GLU A 151 21.58 -6.16 6.22
C GLU A 151 21.37 -5.78 4.75
N ASP A 152 21.28 -6.79 3.86
CA ASP A 152 21.05 -6.60 2.43
C ASP A 152 19.58 -6.28 2.07
N ASN A 153 18.63 -6.65 2.94
CA ASN A 153 17.21 -6.35 2.78
C ASN A 153 16.56 -5.96 4.11
N PRO A 154 16.93 -4.82 4.69
CA PRO A 154 16.42 -4.39 5.99
C PRO A 154 14.95 -3.96 5.94
N ILE A 155 14.41 -3.65 4.76
CA ILE A 155 13.10 -3.05 4.59
C ILE A 155 11.99 -4.11 4.47
N GLY A 156 12.29 -5.27 3.86
CA GLY A 156 11.31 -6.36 3.68
C GLY A 156 10.16 -5.99 2.73
N HIS A 157 10.45 -5.27 1.65
CA HIS A 157 9.45 -4.90 0.65
C HIS A 157 9.47 -5.85 -0.54
N ALA A 158 8.31 -6.42 -0.87
CA ALA A 158 8.16 -7.33 -2.00
C ALA A 158 8.46 -6.67 -3.35
N ASP A 159 8.22 -5.37 -3.50
CA ASP A 159 8.48 -4.65 -4.75
C ASP A 159 9.98 -4.46 -5.06
N GLY A 160 10.85 -4.61 -4.06
CA GLY A 160 12.30 -4.71 -4.23
C GLY A 160 12.76 -6.11 -4.66
N MET A 161 11.95 -7.14 -4.45
CA MET A 161 12.31 -8.55 -4.66
C MET A 161 11.72 -9.11 -5.95
N VAL A 162 10.47 -8.75 -6.28
CA VAL A 162 9.76 -9.35 -7.42
C VAL A 162 9.04 -8.32 -8.27
N ARG A 163 8.82 -8.65 -9.54
CA ARG A 163 7.95 -7.92 -10.46
C ARG A 163 6.99 -8.89 -11.12
N PHE A 164 5.70 -8.58 -11.06
CA PHE A 164 4.70 -9.29 -11.84
C PHE A 164 4.79 -8.89 -13.31
N ILE A 165 4.78 -9.87 -14.22
CA ILE A 165 4.81 -9.68 -15.66
C ILE A 165 3.44 -9.99 -16.24
N GLU A 166 2.99 -11.23 -16.05
CA GLU A 166 1.71 -11.74 -16.54
C GLU A 166 1.29 -12.97 -15.72
N ASP A 167 0.09 -13.50 -15.92
CA ASP A 167 -0.41 -14.65 -15.17
C ASP A 167 0.60 -15.82 -15.14
N GLY A 168 0.94 -16.24 -13.92
CA GLY A 168 1.91 -17.29 -13.64
C GLY A 168 3.38 -16.92 -13.92
N ARG A 169 3.70 -15.65 -14.21
CA ARG A 169 5.07 -15.20 -14.47
C ARG A 169 5.48 -14.01 -13.63
N VAL A 170 6.55 -14.17 -12.87
CA VAL A 170 7.21 -13.12 -12.10
C VAL A 170 8.70 -13.05 -12.44
N LEU A 171 9.29 -11.87 -12.31
CA LEU A 171 10.72 -11.64 -12.39
C LEU A 171 11.24 -11.47 -10.95
N PHE A 172 12.29 -12.19 -10.59
CA PHE A 172 13.05 -12.08 -9.34
C PHE A 172 14.32 -11.29 -9.56
#